data_63f33e6476a1e0f4652b5821154c1309
#
_entry.id   63f33e6476a1e0f4652b5821154c1309
#
_cell.length_a   1.000
_cell.length_b   1.000
_cell.length_c   1.000
_cell.angle_alpha   90.00
_cell.angle_beta   90.00
_cell.angle_gamma   90.00
#
_symmetry.space_group_name_H-M   'P 1'
#
loop_
_entity.id
_entity.type
_entity.pdbx_description
1 polymer ?
#
loop_
_entity_poly.entity_id
_entity_poly.type
_entity_poly.pdbx_seq_one_letter_code
_entity_poly.pdbx_strand_id
1 'polypeptide(L)'
;MPRTPRAEQFDPNQVCIVHLIQRCVRKSFLTGFDENTGKDYSHRREWIRSRMECLASVFGIDVLTYAILSNHLHLVARTRPDVVREWSNKEVALRWLRIFPGRRIDEHLADPTTNSVDTLANDDIRIKLIRERLSNPSWFMKALCEPIARLANFQDKVTGHFWEGRFKAQSITDEAGLLACSMYVDLNPIRAAMATTPEESIHTSAYDRIKALNGNTIQSAAVDLVSIETDEAGKILRNSTPDQLRKRKAEAKKKRGPSILRDAWLSPLTLNERGKPGAQTSRSGVRASDKGFLWLNIADYLKLLTWTSRQRVGSLETPIVPKDLQQIFNRVGIDGKMWSDLVWNFKKYFGRGSAAGSPNSLKKSAAQRNRKFAHGQNAVAGCFVAL
;
A
#
# COMPACT_ATOMS: atom_id res chain seq x y z
N MET A 1 23.94 7.70 9.25
CA MET A 1 23.31 9.02 9.01
C MET A 1 21.88 9.02 9.53
N PRO A 2 21.43 10.07 10.22
CA PRO A 2 20.05 10.18 10.63
C PRO A 2 19.12 10.15 9.41
N ARG A 3 17.95 9.53 9.55
CA ARG A 3 16.96 9.47 8.46
C ARG A 3 16.31 10.82 8.27
N THR A 4 16.17 11.26 7.03
CA THR A 4 15.46 12.50 6.67
C THR A 4 14.07 12.55 7.34
N PRO A 5 13.67 13.68 7.93
CA PRO A 5 12.32 13.89 8.44
C PRO A 5 11.28 13.63 7.35
N ARG A 6 10.14 13.05 7.72
CA ARG A 6 9.12 12.69 6.71
C ARG A 6 8.43 13.88 6.09
N ALA A 7 8.29 14.96 6.83
CA ALA A 7 7.79 16.22 6.30
C ALA A 7 8.62 16.76 5.12
N GLU A 8 9.90 16.37 5.05
CA GLU A 8 10.77 16.69 3.91
C GLU A 8 10.68 15.66 2.77
N GLN A 9 10.02 14.52 2.99
CA GLN A 9 9.92 13.44 1.98
C GLN A 9 8.65 13.55 1.14
N PHE A 10 7.56 14.01 1.72
CA PHE A 10 6.27 14.21 1.04
C PHE A 10 5.48 15.35 1.68
N ASP A 11 4.83 16.14 0.83
CA ASP A 11 3.90 17.19 1.24
C ASP A 11 2.53 16.57 1.55
N PRO A 12 1.99 16.74 2.77
CA PRO A 12 0.69 16.17 3.13
C PRO A 12 -0.48 16.78 2.35
N ASN A 13 -0.29 17.93 1.70
CA ASN A 13 -1.32 18.64 0.94
C ASN A 13 -1.31 18.32 -0.54
N GLN A 14 -0.30 17.60 -1.02
CA GLN A 14 -0.14 17.24 -2.42
C GLN A 14 -0.30 15.74 -2.66
N VAL A 15 -0.74 15.39 -3.87
CA VAL A 15 -0.75 14.00 -4.32
C VAL A 15 0.70 13.57 -4.55
N CYS A 16 1.16 12.62 -3.77
CA CYS A 16 2.51 12.07 -3.85
C CYS A 16 2.46 10.56 -4.01
N ILE A 17 3.40 9.99 -4.78
CA ILE A 17 3.60 8.54 -4.85
C ILE A 17 4.83 8.19 -4.03
N VAL A 18 4.69 7.19 -3.15
CA VAL A 18 5.75 6.78 -2.24
C VAL A 18 5.90 5.27 -2.20
N HIS A 19 7.15 4.82 -2.20
CA HIS A 19 7.50 3.43 -1.93
C HIS A 19 7.86 3.29 -0.45
N LEU A 20 7.11 2.47 0.26
CA LEU A 20 7.19 2.23 1.69
C LEU A 20 7.72 0.81 1.94
N ILE A 21 8.67 0.68 2.86
CA ILE A 21 9.29 -0.61 3.19
C ILE A 21 9.28 -0.76 4.71
N GLN A 22 8.70 -1.85 5.21
CA GLN A 22 8.71 -2.18 6.64
C GLN A 22 9.34 -3.55 6.85
N ARG A 23 10.25 -3.68 7.81
CA ARG A 23 11.01 -4.88 8.07
C ARG A 23 10.93 -5.31 9.53
N CYS A 24 10.88 -6.64 9.76
CA CYS A 24 10.94 -7.22 11.09
C CYS A 24 12.36 -7.21 11.67
N VAL A 25 12.44 -7.16 13.01
CA VAL A 25 13.71 -7.28 13.72
C VAL A 25 14.33 -8.68 13.55
N ARG A 26 15.69 -8.74 13.62
CA ARG A 26 16.48 -9.96 13.78
C ARG A 26 16.18 -11.08 12.79
N LYS A 27 15.84 -10.76 11.55
CA LYS A 27 15.41 -11.77 10.57
C LYS A 27 14.22 -12.61 11.06
N SER A 28 13.53 -12.17 12.14
CA SER A 28 12.31 -12.82 12.61
C SER A 28 11.37 -13.03 11.47
N PHE A 29 10.77 -14.20 11.40
CA PHE A 29 9.84 -14.50 10.36
C PHE A 29 8.58 -13.65 10.55
N LEU A 30 8.39 -12.69 9.67
CA LEU A 30 7.10 -12.04 9.50
C LEU A 30 6.10 -13.11 9.06
N THR A 31 6.54 -13.93 8.09
CA THR A 31 5.74 -15.00 7.47
C THR A 31 6.65 -16.13 6.98
N GLY A 32 6.05 -17.31 6.74
CA GLY A 32 6.74 -18.48 6.21
C GLY A 32 7.09 -19.51 7.29
N PHE A 33 7.72 -20.59 6.87
CA PHE A 33 8.14 -21.68 7.76
C PHE A 33 9.49 -21.35 8.41
N ASP A 34 9.55 -21.48 9.72
CA ASP A 34 10.77 -21.33 10.52
C ASP A 34 11.35 -22.70 10.84
N GLU A 35 12.42 -23.08 10.18
CA GLU A 35 13.08 -24.37 10.34
C GLU A 35 13.62 -24.58 11.76
N ASN A 36 14.01 -23.49 12.46
CA ASN A 36 14.56 -23.60 13.81
C ASN A 36 13.50 -23.93 14.86
N THR A 37 12.28 -23.42 14.69
CA THR A 37 11.18 -23.62 15.63
C THR A 37 10.13 -24.61 15.14
N GLY A 38 10.17 -25.03 13.88
CA GLY A 38 9.17 -25.86 13.21
C GLY A 38 7.82 -25.19 13.03
N LYS A 39 7.73 -23.87 13.18
CA LYS A 39 6.46 -23.12 13.10
C LYS A 39 6.26 -22.50 11.72
N ASP A 40 5.01 -22.58 11.23
CA ASP A 40 4.59 -21.89 10.00
C ASP A 40 3.83 -20.61 10.34
N TYR A 41 4.39 -19.49 9.89
CA TYR A 41 3.83 -18.15 10.02
C TYR A 41 3.20 -17.62 8.71
N SER A 42 2.98 -18.47 7.71
CA SER A 42 2.46 -18.09 6.39
C SER A 42 1.11 -17.38 6.47
N HIS A 43 0.27 -17.74 7.44
CA HIS A 43 -1.04 -17.13 7.70
C HIS A 43 -0.95 -15.61 8.01
N ARG A 44 0.20 -15.13 8.50
CA ARG A 44 0.40 -13.69 8.80
C ARG A 44 0.41 -12.82 7.54
N ARG A 45 0.68 -13.40 6.36
CA ARG A 45 0.56 -12.67 5.07
C ARG A 45 -0.87 -12.24 4.83
N GLU A 46 -1.83 -13.12 5.13
CA GLU A 46 -3.24 -12.79 4.97
C GLU A 46 -3.71 -11.75 5.99
N TRP A 47 -3.19 -11.75 7.22
CA TRP A 47 -3.45 -10.66 8.18
C TRP A 47 -3.02 -9.29 7.64
N ILE A 48 -1.83 -9.23 7.04
CA ILE A 48 -1.29 -7.99 6.49
C ILE A 48 -2.11 -7.58 5.26
N ARG A 49 -2.41 -8.52 4.36
CA ARG A 49 -3.20 -8.25 3.15
C ARG A 49 -4.60 -7.74 3.50
N SER A 50 -5.33 -8.47 4.32
CA SER A 50 -6.69 -8.08 4.75
C SER A 50 -6.68 -6.74 5.51
N ARG A 51 -5.65 -6.48 6.31
CA ARG A 51 -5.51 -5.19 6.98
C ARG A 51 -5.23 -4.05 6.00
N MET A 52 -4.40 -4.26 4.97
CA MET A 52 -4.18 -3.26 3.91
C MET A 52 -5.48 -2.98 3.15
N GLU A 53 -6.25 -3.99 2.80
CA GLU A 53 -7.56 -3.86 2.16
C GLU A 53 -8.52 -3.03 3.02
N CYS A 54 -8.64 -3.37 4.31
CA CYS A 54 -9.41 -2.60 5.28
C CYS A 54 -8.98 -1.13 5.29
N LEU A 55 -7.67 -0.84 5.33
CA LEU A 55 -7.16 0.53 5.38
C LEU A 55 -7.33 1.27 4.04
N ALA A 56 -7.26 0.59 2.90
CA ALA A 56 -7.52 1.17 1.58
C ALA A 56 -8.94 1.71 1.46
N SER A 57 -9.91 1.08 2.14
CA SER A 57 -11.31 1.55 2.16
C SER A 57 -11.53 2.77 3.07
N VAL A 58 -10.60 3.05 4.00
CA VAL A 58 -10.77 4.12 5.03
C VAL A 58 -9.91 5.33 4.75
N PHE A 59 -8.65 5.13 4.41
CA PHE A 59 -7.69 6.21 4.17
C PHE A 59 -7.84 6.80 2.77
N GLY A 60 -7.56 8.09 2.63
CA GLY A 60 -7.31 8.73 1.34
C GLY A 60 -5.93 8.36 0.80
N ILE A 61 -5.71 7.06 0.61
CA ILE A 61 -4.46 6.48 0.10
C ILE A 61 -4.80 5.34 -0.85
N ASP A 62 -4.39 5.48 -2.10
CA ASP A 62 -4.47 4.42 -3.09
C ASP A 62 -3.32 3.44 -2.89
N VAL A 63 -3.61 2.17 -2.83
CA VAL A 63 -2.61 1.09 -2.88
C VAL A 63 -2.37 0.74 -4.34
N LEU A 64 -1.16 1.02 -4.83
CA LEU A 64 -0.80 0.81 -6.24
C LEU A 64 -0.24 -0.58 -6.48
N THR A 65 0.86 -0.90 -5.80
CA THR A 65 1.48 -2.23 -5.82
C THR A 65 1.96 -2.62 -4.42
N TYR A 66 2.00 -3.92 -4.14
CA TYR A 66 2.53 -4.43 -2.88
C TYR A 66 3.16 -5.82 -3.04
N ALA A 67 4.06 -6.16 -2.12
CA ALA A 67 4.59 -7.51 -1.94
C ALA A 67 4.85 -7.79 -0.45
N ILE A 68 4.39 -8.93 0.05
CA ILE A 68 4.61 -9.38 1.43
C ILE A 68 5.58 -10.55 1.38
N LEU A 69 6.81 -10.33 1.87
CA LEU A 69 7.89 -11.30 1.88
C LEU A 69 8.05 -11.95 3.26
N SER A 70 8.99 -12.87 3.39
CA SER A 70 9.21 -13.60 4.65
C SER A 70 9.55 -12.70 5.83
N ASN A 71 10.28 -11.59 5.65
CA ASN A 71 10.73 -10.73 6.74
C ASN A 71 10.48 -9.22 6.51
N HIS A 72 9.86 -8.83 5.42
CA HIS A 72 9.51 -7.44 5.15
C HIS A 72 8.37 -7.33 4.15
N LEU A 73 7.77 -6.15 4.09
CA LEU A 73 6.77 -5.81 3.11
C LEU A 73 7.20 -4.58 2.31
N HIS A 74 6.81 -4.55 1.05
CA HIS A 74 6.87 -3.41 0.15
C HIS A 74 5.46 -2.93 -0.16
N LEU A 75 5.27 -1.62 -0.22
CA LEU A 75 4.02 -0.97 -0.58
C LEU A 75 4.32 0.28 -1.41
N VAL A 76 3.80 0.36 -2.63
CA VAL A 76 3.76 1.60 -3.40
C VAL A 76 2.38 2.19 -3.23
N ALA A 77 2.32 3.38 -2.69
CA ALA A 77 1.08 4.07 -2.34
C ALA A 77 1.05 5.49 -2.93
N ARG A 78 -0.15 5.96 -3.27
CA ARG A 78 -0.40 7.33 -3.69
C ARG A 78 -1.28 8.02 -2.65
N THR A 79 -0.79 9.14 -2.10
CA THR A 79 -1.60 9.97 -1.19
C THR A 79 -2.69 10.70 -1.96
N ARG A 80 -3.87 10.82 -1.36
CA ARG A 80 -5.05 11.42 -1.98
C ARG A 80 -5.69 12.49 -1.09
N PRO A 81 -4.96 13.55 -0.74
CA PRO A 81 -5.54 14.66 0.03
C PRO A 81 -6.66 15.36 -0.76
N ASP A 82 -6.65 15.30 -2.10
CA ASP A 82 -7.72 15.75 -2.97
C ASP A 82 -9.04 15.00 -2.72
N VAL A 83 -9.01 13.68 -2.61
CA VAL A 83 -10.17 12.85 -2.26
C VAL A 83 -10.66 13.16 -0.85
N VAL A 84 -9.74 13.25 0.13
CA VAL A 84 -10.11 13.52 1.54
C VAL A 84 -10.78 14.90 1.70
N ARG A 85 -10.42 15.87 0.86
CA ARG A 85 -11.09 17.18 0.88
C ARG A 85 -12.56 17.12 0.46
N GLU A 86 -12.95 16.17 -0.37
CA GLU A 86 -14.34 15.98 -0.82
C GLU A 86 -15.23 15.32 0.23
N TRP A 87 -14.67 14.63 1.23
CA TRP A 87 -15.45 13.96 2.28
C TRP A 87 -16.13 14.96 3.21
N SER A 88 -17.35 14.68 3.62
CA SER A 88 -18.04 15.45 4.68
C SER A 88 -17.34 15.27 6.04
N ASN A 89 -17.59 16.18 6.99
CA ASN A 89 -17.05 16.05 8.34
C ASN A 89 -17.54 14.74 9.02
N LYS A 90 -18.80 14.36 8.78
CA LYS A 90 -19.36 13.09 9.31
C LYS A 90 -18.65 11.87 8.72
N GLU A 91 -18.35 11.90 7.43
CA GLU A 91 -17.62 10.82 6.77
C GLU A 91 -16.19 10.72 7.32
N VAL A 92 -15.50 11.84 7.49
CA VAL A 92 -14.15 11.89 8.09
C VAL A 92 -14.17 11.34 9.52
N ALA A 93 -15.16 11.75 10.32
CA ALA A 93 -15.32 11.26 11.69
C ALA A 93 -15.57 9.74 11.72
N LEU A 94 -16.46 9.24 10.87
CA LEU A 94 -16.81 7.83 10.80
C LEU A 94 -15.59 6.98 10.39
N ARG A 95 -14.88 7.36 9.30
CA ARG A 95 -13.66 6.69 8.85
C ARG A 95 -12.61 6.62 9.95
N TRP A 96 -12.39 7.72 10.64
CA TRP A 96 -11.44 7.77 11.75
C TRP A 96 -11.82 6.85 12.90
N LEU A 97 -13.07 6.93 13.35
CA LEU A 97 -13.56 6.16 14.48
C LEU A 97 -13.58 4.63 14.21
N ARG A 98 -13.67 4.21 12.95
CA ARG A 98 -13.57 2.80 12.55
C ARG A 98 -12.18 2.21 12.80
N ILE A 99 -11.14 3.01 12.64
CA ILE A 99 -9.75 2.55 12.77
C ILE A 99 -9.14 2.92 14.11
N PHE A 100 -9.52 4.07 14.65
CA PHE A 100 -9.00 4.61 15.91
C PHE A 100 -10.15 4.90 16.89
N PRO A 101 -10.73 3.84 17.47
CA PRO A 101 -11.89 3.98 18.35
C PRO A 101 -11.64 4.80 19.61
N GLY A 102 -10.37 5.00 20.02
CA GLY A 102 -10.04 5.70 21.26
C GLY A 102 -10.37 4.89 22.52
N ARG A 103 -10.46 5.57 23.66
CA ARG A 103 -11.03 4.99 24.89
C ARG A 103 -12.56 5.07 24.77
N ARG A 104 -13.18 4.02 24.27
CA ARG A 104 -14.63 3.94 24.24
C ARG A 104 -15.14 3.19 25.46
N ILE A 105 -16.15 3.75 26.08
CA ILE A 105 -16.99 3.01 27.03
C ILE A 105 -17.66 1.83 26.29
N ASP A 106 -17.81 1.97 24.95
CA ASP A 106 -18.52 1.06 24.06
C ASP A 106 -17.54 0.19 23.24
N GLU A 107 -16.49 -0.36 23.85
CA GLU A 107 -15.50 -1.26 23.20
C GLU A 107 -16.13 -2.50 22.53
N HIS A 108 -17.37 -2.81 22.88
CA HIS A 108 -18.12 -3.95 22.38
C HIS A 108 -19.05 -3.60 21.21
N LEU A 109 -19.19 -2.33 20.85
CA LEU A 109 -19.95 -1.93 19.68
C LEU A 109 -19.19 -2.32 18.40
N ALA A 110 -19.91 -2.90 17.44
CA ALA A 110 -19.34 -3.22 16.13
C ALA A 110 -19.03 -1.92 15.35
N ASP A 111 -19.87 -0.91 15.52
CA ASP A 111 -19.88 0.34 14.79
C ASP A 111 -19.85 1.56 15.73
N PRO A 112 -19.35 2.74 15.29
CA PRO A 112 -19.46 3.98 16.04
C PRO A 112 -20.92 4.37 16.25
N THR A 113 -21.24 5.00 17.40
CA THR A 113 -22.58 5.53 17.62
C THR A 113 -22.78 6.87 16.90
N THR A 114 -24.05 7.20 16.60
CA THR A 114 -24.42 8.48 16.00
C THR A 114 -23.85 9.64 16.80
N ASN A 115 -23.99 9.63 18.13
CA ASN A 115 -23.47 10.67 19.01
C ASN A 115 -21.95 10.81 18.92
N SER A 116 -21.20 9.69 18.87
CA SER A 116 -19.74 9.73 18.74
C SER A 116 -19.27 10.34 17.42
N VAL A 117 -20.00 10.04 16.32
CA VAL A 117 -19.74 10.60 15.00
C VAL A 117 -20.08 12.09 14.97
N ASP A 118 -21.25 12.49 15.44
CA ASP A 118 -21.69 13.90 15.44
C ASP A 118 -20.83 14.77 16.37
N THR A 119 -20.46 14.28 17.53
CA THR A 119 -19.55 14.99 18.45
C THR A 119 -18.20 15.26 17.79
N LEU A 120 -17.64 14.27 17.08
CA LEU A 120 -16.35 14.45 16.40
C LEU A 120 -16.51 15.33 15.15
N ALA A 121 -17.59 15.17 14.39
CA ALA A 121 -17.85 15.94 13.18
C ALA A 121 -18.04 17.44 13.40
N ASN A 122 -18.50 17.82 14.61
CA ASN A 122 -18.71 19.22 15.02
C ASN A 122 -17.43 19.86 15.63
N ASP A 123 -16.33 19.12 15.77
CA ASP A 123 -15.05 19.65 16.23
C ASP A 123 -14.16 19.96 15.01
N ASP A 124 -14.23 21.18 14.50
CA ASP A 124 -13.53 21.61 13.29
C ASP A 124 -12.02 21.46 13.39
N ILE A 125 -11.45 21.73 14.58
CA ILE A 125 -10.00 21.64 14.81
C ILE A 125 -9.55 20.18 14.67
N ARG A 126 -10.27 19.26 15.30
CA ARG A 126 -9.94 17.83 15.24
C ARG A 126 -10.21 17.26 13.85
N ILE A 127 -11.30 17.65 13.19
CA ILE A 127 -11.63 17.22 11.84
C ILE A 127 -10.54 17.64 10.85
N LYS A 128 -10.06 18.87 10.91
CA LYS A 128 -8.93 19.33 10.08
C LYS A 128 -7.70 18.45 10.28
N LEU A 129 -7.32 18.20 11.51
CA LEU A 129 -6.19 17.33 11.84
C LEU A 129 -6.40 15.89 11.36
N ILE A 130 -7.61 15.36 11.47
CA ILE A 130 -7.96 14.01 11.04
C ILE A 130 -7.91 13.89 9.50
N ARG A 131 -8.35 14.89 8.76
CA ARG A 131 -8.22 14.93 7.29
C ARG A 131 -6.75 14.78 6.85
N GLU A 132 -5.84 15.54 7.48
CA GLU A 132 -4.40 15.43 7.21
C GLU A 132 -3.87 14.01 7.53
N ARG A 133 -4.33 13.42 8.63
CA ARG A 133 -3.92 12.06 9.04
C ARG A 133 -4.45 10.99 8.10
N LEU A 134 -5.67 11.12 7.59
CA LEU A 134 -6.29 10.14 6.70
C LEU A 134 -5.65 10.10 5.30
N SER A 135 -4.92 11.12 4.87
CA SER A 135 -4.12 11.11 3.64
C SER A 135 -2.61 10.91 3.87
N ASN A 136 -2.20 10.67 5.13
CA ASN A 136 -0.79 10.62 5.50
C ASN A 136 -0.26 9.17 5.56
N PRO A 137 0.78 8.83 4.76
CA PRO A 137 1.37 7.48 4.75
C PRO A 137 1.88 7.02 6.12
N SER A 138 2.28 7.95 7.02
CA SER A 138 2.75 7.58 8.35
C SER A 138 1.62 7.05 9.23
N TRP A 139 0.41 7.62 9.11
CA TRP A 139 -0.76 7.14 9.84
C TRP A 139 -1.30 5.84 9.25
N PHE A 140 -1.26 5.69 7.92
CA PHE A 140 -1.58 4.43 7.26
C PHE A 140 -0.66 3.30 7.76
N MET A 141 0.66 3.53 7.71
CA MET A 141 1.65 2.54 8.17
C MET A 141 1.55 2.26 9.67
N LYS A 142 1.22 3.25 10.50
CA LYS A 142 0.92 3.04 11.92
C LYS A 142 -0.27 2.10 12.08
N ALA A 143 -1.39 2.41 11.40
CA ALA A 143 -2.62 1.62 11.47
C ALA A 143 -2.45 0.20 10.90
N LEU A 144 -1.51 0.00 9.96
CA LEU A 144 -1.13 -1.31 9.43
C LEU A 144 -0.23 -2.08 10.40
N CYS A 145 0.88 -1.48 10.80
CA CYS A 145 1.98 -2.19 11.45
C CYS A 145 1.76 -2.45 12.93
N GLU A 146 1.11 -1.55 13.66
CA GLU A 146 0.93 -1.67 15.11
C GLU A 146 0.03 -2.86 15.49
N PRO A 147 -1.17 -3.06 14.90
CA PRO A 147 -1.99 -4.22 15.20
C PRO A 147 -1.33 -5.55 14.80
N ILE A 148 -0.61 -5.58 13.69
CA ILE A 148 0.12 -6.79 13.24
C ILE A 148 1.22 -7.14 14.26
N ALA A 149 1.99 -6.14 14.72
CA ALA A 149 3.04 -6.37 15.72
C ALA A 149 2.46 -6.93 17.03
N ARG A 150 1.36 -6.35 17.53
CA ARG A 150 0.70 -6.83 18.76
C ARG A 150 0.19 -8.25 18.59
N LEU A 151 -0.44 -8.57 17.46
CA LEU A 151 -0.99 -9.90 17.19
C LEU A 151 0.13 -10.94 17.05
N ALA A 152 1.22 -10.61 16.36
CA ALA A 152 2.39 -11.46 16.22
C ALA A 152 3.06 -11.72 17.57
N ASN A 153 3.32 -10.67 18.37
CA ASN A 153 3.90 -10.82 19.71
C ASN A 153 3.02 -11.65 20.63
N PHE A 154 1.69 -11.45 20.55
CA PHE A 154 0.73 -12.29 21.32
C PHE A 154 0.79 -13.75 20.91
N GLN A 155 0.82 -14.03 19.59
CA GLN A 155 0.93 -15.40 19.07
C GLN A 155 2.25 -16.06 19.48
N ASP A 156 3.34 -15.30 19.44
CA ASP A 156 4.69 -15.79 19.77
C ASP A 156 4.95 -15.82 21.29
N LYS A 157 4.02 -15.29 22.09
CA LYS A 157 4.14 -15.14 23.56
C LYS A 157 5.40 -14.37 23.97
N VAL A 158 5.71 -13.31 23.21
CA VAL A 158 6.89 -12.45 23.45
C VAL A 158 6.47 -10.98 23.60
N THR A 159 7.38 -10.18 24.15
CA THR A 159 7.26 -8.73 24.27
C THR A 159 8.37 -8.02 23.49
N GLY A 160 8.23 -6.72 23.27
CA GLY A 160 9.26 -5.89 22.64
C GLY A 160 8.97 -5.51 21.20
N HIS A 161 10.01 -5.09 20.50
CA HIS A 161 9.88 -4.59 19.13
C HIS A 161 9.76 -5.73 18.12
N PHE A 162 8.66 -5.73 17.36
CA PHE A 162 8.45 -6.62 16.22
C PHE A 162 9.07 -6.06 14.93
N TRP A 163 9.01 -4.74 14.74
CA TRP A 163 9.57 -4.05 13.58
C TRP A 163 10.93 -3.43 13.91
N GLU A 164 11.89 -3.44 12.96
CA GLU A 164 13.24 -2.83 13.09
C GLU A 164 13.21 -1.33 13.45
N GLY A 165 12.07 -0.70 13.37
CA GLY A 165 11.87 0.71 13.63
C GLY A 165 10.88 1.32 12.63
N ARG A 166 11.04 2.62 12.37
CA ARG A 166 10.16 3.30 11.39
C ARG A 166 10.38 2.74 9.99
N PHE A 167 9.29 2.55 9.23
CA PHE A 167 9.37 2.17 7.82
C PHE A 167 10.29 3.11 7.01
N LYS A 168 10.89 2.61 5.95
CA LYS A 168 11.61 3.42 4.97
C LYS A 168 10.60 3.96 3.96
N ALA A 169 10.79 5.21 3.53
CA ALA A 169 9.98 5.86 2.51
C ALA A 169 10.88 6.44 1.42
N GLN A 170 10.46 6.30 0.18
CA GLN A 170 11.12 6.83 -0.99
C GLN A 170 10.07 7.44 -1.92
N SER A 171 10.22 8.70 -2.30
CA SER A 171 9.30 9.34 -3.24
C SER A 171 9.51 8.82 -4.65
N ILE A 172 8.45 8.61 -5.39
CA ILE A 172 8.50 8.30 -6.83
C ILE A 172 8.16 9.59 -7.59
N THR A 173 9.07 10.01 -8.47
CA THR A 173 9.04 11.38 -9.03
C THR A 173 8.48 11.47 -10.44
N ASP A 174 8.36 10.33 -11.14
CA ASP A 174 7.80 10.25 -12.49
C ASP A 174 7.28 8.85 -12.83
N GLU A 175 6.71 8.71 -14.04
CA GLU A 175 6.14 7.45 -14.51
C GLU A 175 7.20 6.37 -14.71
N ALA A 176 8.39 6.71 -15.18
CA ALA A 176 9.48 5.77 -15.37
C ALA A 176 9.91 5.12 -14.03
N GLY A 177 10.10 5.96 -13.01
CA GLY A 177 10.37 5.49 -11.65
C GLY A 177 9.21 4.68 -11.07
N LEU A 178 7.97 5.05 -11.37
CA LEU A 178 6.79 4.32 -10.90
C LEU A 178 6.70 2.94 -11.55
N LEU A 179 6.88 2.85 -12.86
CA LEU A 179 6.87 1.58 -13.58
C LEU A 179 7.99 0.66 -13.08
N ALA A 180 9.23 1.16 -12.98
CA ALA A 180 10.36 0.38 -12.49
C ALA A 180 10.17 -0.08 -11.03
N CYS A 181 9.66 0.79 -10.16
CA CYS A 181 9.37 0.46 -8.77
C CYS A 181 8.24 -0.58 -8.65
N SER A 182 7.18 -0.45 -9.44
CA SER A 182 6.06 -1.41 -9.45
C SER A 182 6.53 -2.80 -9.88
N MET A 183 7.31 -2.89 -10.95
CA MET A 183 7.92 -4.14 -11.40
C MET A 183 8.86 -4.73 -10.36
N TYR A 184 9.72 -3.90 -9.76
CA TYR A 184 10.61 -4.33 -8.67
C TYR A 184 9.83 -4.92 -7.50
N VAL A 185 8.69 -4.31 -7.11
CA VAL A 185 7.86 -4.79 -6.00
C VAL A 185 7.17 -6.10 -6.35
N ASP A 186 6.55 -6.21 -7.51
CA ASP A 186 5.84 -7.42 -7.92
C ASP A 186 6.78 -8.61 -8.20
N LEU A 187 8.04 -8.37 -8.62
CA LEU A 187 9.07 -9.39 -8.84
C LEU A 187 9.85 -9.75 -7.56
N ASN A 188 9.61 -9.10 -6.42
CA ASN A 188 10.36 -9.39 -5.20
C ASN A 188 10.26 -10.85 -4.71
N PRO A 189 9.10 -11.56 -4.78
CA PRO A 189 9.05 -12.98 -4.43
C PRO A 189 9.94 -13.85 -5.31
N ILE A 190 9.99 -13.58 -6.62
CA ILE A 190 10.86 -14.32 -7.56
C ILE A 190 12.34 -14.04 -7.25
N ARG A 191 12.67 -12.79 -6.99
CA ARG A 191 14.01 -12.38 -6.56
C ARG A 191 14.43 -13.00 -5.24
N ALA A 192 13.49 -13.25 -4.33
CA ALA A 192 13.72 -13.90 -3.04
C ALA A 192 13.64 -15.44 -3.11
N ALA A 193 13.52 -16.02 -4.30
CA ALA A 193 13.34 -17.45 -4.53
C ALA A 193 12.11 -18.05 -3.79
N MET A 194 11.08 -17.23 -3.55
CA MET A 194 9.81 -17.65 -2.94
C MET A 194 8.78 -18.09 -3.97
N ALA A 195 8.98 -17.75 -5.24
CA ALA A 195 8.16 -18.10 -6.39
C ALA A 195 9.04 -18.17 -7.64
N THR A 196 8.60 -18.86 -8.68
CA THR A 196 9.29 -18.94 -9.97
C THR A 196 8.66 -18.05 -11.03
N THR A 197 7.37 -17.77 -10.89
CA THR A 197 6.58 -16.97 -11.84
C THR A 197 5.72 -15.90 -11.11
N PRO A 198 5.27 -14.86 -11.83
CA PRO A 198 4.30 -13.90 -11.28
C PRO A 198 3.00 -14.55 -10.80
N GLU A 199 2.54 -15.60 -11.47
CA GLU A 199 1.32 -16.36 -11.15
C GLU A 199 1.43 -17.13 -9.84
N GLU A 200 2.65 -17.46 -9.40
CA GLU A 200 2.95 -18.13 -8.14
C GLU A 200 3.32 -17.15 -7.03
N SER A 201 3.54 -15.88 -7.36
CA SER A 201 3.95 -14.82 -6.43
C SER A 201 2.79 -14.41 -5.50
N ILE A 202 2.30 -15.34 -4.67
CA ILE A 202 1.19 -15.13 -3.74
C ILE A 202 1.50 -13.93 -2.83
N HIS A 203 0.46 -13.14 -2.52
CA HIS A 203 0.53 -11.91 -1.73
C HIS A 203 1.36 -10.79 -2.38
N THR A 204 1.18 -10.65 -3.71
CA THR A 204 1.59 -9.48 -4.49
C THR A 204 0.40 -8.86 -5.19
N SER A 205 0.55 -7.59 -5.60
CA SER A 205 -0.47 -6.92 -6.43
C SER A 205 -0.62 -7.59 -7.80
N ALA A 206 0.46 -8.08 -8.41
CA ALA A 206 0.39 -8.82 -9.67
C ALA A 206 -0.44 -10.09 -9.53
N TYR A 207 -0.21 -10.88 -8.48
CA TYR A 207 -1.00 -12.07 -8.21
C TYR A 207 -2.49 -11.77 -8.05
N ASP A 208 -2.83 -10.74 -7.25
CA ASP A 208 -4.23 -10.34 -7.05
C ASP A 208 -4.88 -9.91 -8.36
N ARG A 209 -4.17 -9.18 -9.23
CA ARG A 209 -4.66 -8.77 -10.56
C ARG A 209 -4.83 -9.95 -11.53
N ILE A 210 -3.86 -10.86 -11.57
CA ILE A 210 -3.95 -12.09 -12.40
C ILE A 210 -5.17 -12.93 -11.97
N LYS A 211 -5.36 -13.10 -10.66
CA LYS A 211 -6.52 -13.85 -10.14
C LYS A 211 -7.84 -13.15 -10.45
N ALA A 212 -7.90 -11.83 -10.34
CA ALA A 212 -9.09 -11.06 -10.69
C ALA A 212 -9.45 -11.16 -12.19
N LEU A 213 -8.46 -11.15 -13.10
CA LEU A 213 -8.68 -11.39 -14.53
C LEU A 213 -9.30 -12.77 -14.80
N ASN A 214 -9.00 -13.77 -13.97
CA ASN A 214 -9.57 -15.09 -14.03
C ASN A 214 -10.93 -15.21 -13.27
N GLY A 215 -11.54 -14.07 -12.89
CA GLY A 215 -12.82 -14.03 -12.20
C GLY A 215 -12.77 -14.41 -10.71
N ASN A 216 -11.58 -14.56 -10.12
CA ASN A 216 -11.47 -14.91 -8.71
C ASN A 216 -11.93 -13.76 -7.81
N THR A 217 -12.80 -14.10 -6.87
CA THR A 217 -13.33 -13.17 -5.85
C THR A 217 -12.81 -13.49 -4.47
N ILE A 218 -12.94 -12.51 -3.58
CA ILE A 218 -12.65 -12.62 -2.14
C ILE A 218 -13.79 -12.03 -1.34
N GLN A 219 -13.89 -12.42 -0.07
CA GLN A 219 -14.75 -11.70 0.87
C GLN A 219 -14.06 -10.40 1.25
N SER A 220 -14.72 -9.27 0.99
CA SER A 220 -14.13 -7.96 1.24
C SER A 220 -13.81 -7.74 2.72
N ALA A 221 -12.62 -7.24 2.98
CA ALA A 221 -12.20 -6.75 4.29
C ALA A 221 -12.42 -5.22 4.43
N ALA A 222 -13.04 -4.57 3.43
CA ALA A 222 -13.36 -3.16 3.47
C ALA A 222 -14.28 -2.83 4.67
N VAL A 223 -14.07 -1.65 5.23
CA VAL A 223 -14.89 -1.17 6.35
C VAL A 223 -16.26 -0.74 5.83
N ASP A 224 -17.31 -1.18 6.52
CA ASP A 224 -18.64 -0.64 6.31
C ASP A 224 -18.68 0.81 6.81
N LEU A 225 -18.89 1.74 5.89
CA LEU A 225 -19.00 3.18 6.18
C LEU A 225 -20.45 3.67 6.24
N VAL A 226 -21.42 2.75 6.16
CA VAL A 226 -22.87 3.09 6.18
C VAL A 226 -23.48 2.79 7.54
N SER A 227 -23.14 1.64 8.12
CA SER A 227 -23.73 1.22 9.40
C SER A 227 -23.21 2.07 10.55
N ILE A 228 -24.13 2.65 11.29
CA ILE A 228 -23.89 3.40 12.53
C ILE A 228 -24.78 2.80 13.60
N GLU A 229 -24.23 2.55 14.80
CA GLU A 229 -25.02 2.07 15.94
C GLU A 229 -25.87 3.20 16.51
N THR A 230 -27.07 2.87 16.99
CA THR A 230 -27.89 3.83 17.73
C THR A 230 -27.32 4.02 19.14
N ASP A 231 -27.56 5.18 19.74
CA ASP A 231 -27.14 5.43 21.13
C ASP A 231 -27.86 4.52 22.13
N GLU A 232 -29.08 4.06 21.78
CA GLU A 232 -29.83 3.05 22.56
C GLU A 232 -29.09 1.69 22.54
N ALA A 233 -28.52 1.28 21.42
CA ALA A 233 -27.71 0.05 21.37
C ALA A 233 -26.51 0.13 22.32
N GLY A 234 -25.86 1.31 22.44
CA GLY A 234 -24.80 1.55 23.42
C GLY A 234 -25.27 1.43 24.86
N LYS A 235 -26.46 1.95 25.19
CA LYS A 235 -27.07 1.81 26.53
C LYS A 235 -27.38 0.36 26.86
N ILE A 236 -27.95 -0.41 25.91
CA ILE A 236 -28.24 -1.83 26.09
C ILE A 236 -26.97 -2.62 26.36
N LEU A 237 -25.88 -2.35 25.62
CA LEU A 237 -24.60 -3.04 25.78
C LEU A 237 -23.94 -2.78 27.13
N ARG A 238 -24.06 -1.58 27.69
CA ARG A 238 -23.56 -1.29 29.04
C ARG A 238 -24.19 -2.15 30.13
N ASN A 239 -25.42 -2.60 29.88
CA ASN A 239 -26.18 -3.45 30.80
C ASN A 239 -26.10 -4.95 30.45
N SER A 240 -25.32 -5.31 29.43
CA SER A 240 -25.19 -6.68 28.95
C SER A 240 -24.19 -7.48 29.76
N THR A 241 -24.45 -8.78 29.92
CA THR A 241 -23.50 -9.70 30.56
C THR A 241 -22.24 -9.94 29.70
N PRO A 242 -21.10 -10.35 30.30
CA PRO A 242 -19.89 -10.68 29.54
C PRO A 242 -20.12 -11.69 28.42
N ASP A 243 -21.01 -12.67 28.62
CA ASP A 243 -21.30 -13.69 27.61
C ASP A 243 -22.14 -13.17 26.45
N GLN A 244 -23.08 -12.27 26.71
CA GLN A 244 -23.82 -11.57 25.67
C GLN A 244 -22.89 -10.70 24.83
N LEU A 245 -21.95 -9.99 25.46
CA LEU A 245 -20.94 -9.20 24.78
C LEU A 245 -20.00 -10.06 23.92
N ARG A 246 -19.56 -11.22 24.44
CA ARG A 246 -18.75 -12.20 23.66
C ARG A 246 -19.51 -12.72 22.46
N LYS A 247 -20.79 -13.10 22.62
CA LYS A 247 -21.64 -13.59 21.54
C LYS A 247 -21.81 -12.54 20.44
N ARG A 248 -22.16 -11.30 20.81
CA ARG A 248 -22.29 -10.18 19.86
C ARG A 248 -20.98 -9.89 19.11
N LYS A 249 -19.84 -9.89 19.81
CA LYS A 249 -18.53 -9.72 19.19
C LYS A 249 -18.19 -10.84 18.21
N ALA A 250 -18.58 -12.06 18.49
CA ALA A 250 -18.43 -13.20 17.61
C ALA A 250 -19.35 -13.08 16.37
N GLU A 251 -20.60 -12.61 16.55
CA GLU A 251 -21.55 -12.38 15.46
C GLU A 251 -21.11 -11.23 14.57
N ALA A 252 -20.67 -10.10 15.12
CA ALA A 252 -20.12 -8.99 14.37
C ALA A 252 -18.88 -9.41 13.54
N LYS A 253 -18.04 -10.28 14.10
CA LYS A 253 -16.88 -10.86 13.41
C LYS A 253 -17.27 -11.82 12.28
N LYS A 254 -18.48 -12.40 12.33
CA LYS A 254 -19.02 -13.25 11.26
C LYS A 254 -19.63 -12.47 10.10
N LYS A 255 -19.97 -11.19 10.27
CA LYS A 255 -20.40 -10.34 9.15
C LYS A 255 -19.25 -10.23 8.14
N ARG A 256 -19.32 -11.08 7.12
CA ARG A 256 -18.40 -11.01 5.99
C ARG A 256 -18.87 -9.91 5.04
N GLY A 257 -17.94 -9.10 4.56
CA GLY A 257 -18.21 -8.12 3.52
C GLY A 257 -18.72 -8.78 2.22
N PRO A 258 -19.15 -8.01 1.23
CA PRO A 258 -19.59 -8.54 -0.06
C PRO A 258 -18.45 -9.27 -0.76
N SER A 259 -18.80 -10.20 -1.68
CA SER A 259 -17.83 -10.80 -2.58
C SER A 259 -17.40 -9.79 -3.63
N ILE A 260 -16.13 -9.54 -3.75
CA ILE A 260 -15.53 -8.60 -4.70
C ILE A 260 -14.41 -9.27 -5.50
N LEU A 261 -14.08 -8.75 -6.68
CA LEU A 261 -12.88 -9.18 -7.40
C LEU A 261 -11.65 -9.00 -6.51
N ARG A 262 -10.72 -9.93 -6.63
CA ARG A 262 -9.58 -10.03 -5.72
C ARG A 262 -8.71 -8.75 -5.69
N ASP A 263 -8.65 -8.01 -6.77
CA ASP A 263 -7.90 -6.75 -6.89
C ASP A 263 -8.75 -5.47 -6.73
N ALA A 264 -10.05 -5.59 -6.43
CA ALA A 264 -10.96 -4.45 -6.38
C ALA A 264 -10.55 -3.36 -5.38
N TRP A 265 -9.81 -3.72 -4.34
CA TRP A 265 -9.29 -2.81 -3.32
C TRP A 265 -7.99 -2.08 -3.74
N LEU A 266 -7.34 -2.54 -4.80
CA LEU A 266 -6.17 -1.88 -5.39
C LEU A 266 -6.62 -0.73 -6.30
N SER A 267 -5.77 0.28 -6.46
CA SER A 267 -5.95 1.28 -7.51
C SER A 267 -5.99 0.61 -8.88
N PRO A 268 -6.89 1.00 -9.80
CA PRO A 268 -6.84 0.54 -11.17
C PRO A 268 -5.45 0.76 -11.77
N LEU A 269 -4.97 -0.18 -12.58
CA LEU A 269 -3.65 -0.03 -13.17
C LEU A 269 -3.66 1.05 -14.23
N THR A 270 -4.61 0.96 -15.17
CA THR A 270 -4.67 1.83 -16.34
C THR A 270 -5.15 3.23 -15.97
N LEU A 271 -4.31 4.23 -16.21
CA LEU A 271 -4.69 5.63 -16.13
C LEU A 271 -5.52 5.98 -17.36
N ASN A 272 -6.78 6.31 -17.15
CA ASN A 272 -7.69 6.72 -18.21
C ASN A 272 -8.00 8.22 -18.07
N GLU A 273 -7.40 9.04 -18.92
CA GLU A 273 -7.62 10.50 -18.92
C GLU A 273 -8.99 10.93 -19.47
N ARG A 274 -9.72 10.05 -20.13
CA ARG A 274 -11.09 10.34 -20.58
C ARG A 274 -12.04 10.53 -19.38
N GLY A 275 -11.64 10.09 -18.18
CA GLY A 275 -12.25 10.48 -16.91
C GLY A 275 -11.91 11.93 -16.58
N LYS A 276 -12.89 12.69 -16.04
CA LYS A 276 -12.71 14.09 -15.60
C LYS A 276 -11.43 14.25 -14.79
N PRO A 277 -10.62 15.31 -15.03
CA PRO A 277 -9.53 15.64 -14.12
C PRO A 277 -10.11 15.84 -12.71
N GLY A 278 -9.46 15.30 -11.70
CA GLY A 278 -9.92 15.44 -10.31
C GLY A 278 -9.66 14.21 -9.45
N ALA A 279 -10.30 14.20 -8.31
CA ALA A 279 -10.09 13.20 -7.26
C ALA A 279 -10.54 11.81 -7.69
N GLN A 280 -11.59 11.67 -8.49
CA GLN A 280 -12.18 10.39 -8.90
C GLN A 280 -12.41 9.47 -7.68
N THR A 281 -13.10 9.99 -6.67
CA THR A 281 -13.45 9.24 -5.46
C THR A 281 -14.08 7.89 -5.81
N SER A 282 -13.70 6.84 -5.10
CA SER A 282 -14.17 5.49 -5.39
C SER A 282 -15.68 5.36 -5.24
N ARG A 283 -16.31 4.75 -6.24
CA ARG A 283 -17.76 4.45 -6.23
C ARG A 283 -18.08 3.20 -5.41
N SER A 284 -17.15 2.29 -5.31
CA SER A 284 -17.34 1.01 -4.58
C SER A 284 -17.10 1.11 -3.08
N GLY A 285 -16.43 2.16 -2.61
CA GLY A 285 -16.04 2.31 -1.21
C GLY A 285 -14.93 1.38 -0.72
N VAL A 286 -14.45 0.43 -1.55
CA VAL A 286 -13.41 -0.52 -1.16
C VAL A 286 -11.98 0.02 -1.31
N ARG A 287 -11.82 1.19 -1.91
CA ARG A 287 -10.56 1.90 -2.11
C ARG A 287 -10.78 3.42 -2.07
N ALA A 288 -9.71 4.20 -2.02
CA ALA A 288 -9.81 5.67 -1.93
C ALA A 288 -10.32 6.28 -3.25
N SER A 289 -9.78 5.85 -4.39
CA SER A 289 -10.15 6.39 -5.69
C SER A 289 -10.22 5.36 -6.81
N ASP A 290 -10.94 5.70 -7.88
CA ASP A 290 -11.01 4.89 -9.10
C ASP A 290 -9.97 5.36 -10.14
N LYS A 291 -9.06 6.27 -9.77
CA LYS A 291 -8.01 6.78 -10.65
C LYS A 291 -6.91 5.75 -10.85
N GLY A 292 -6.63 5.41 -12.10
CA GLY A 292 -5.47 4.59 -12.48
C GLY A 292 -4.13 5.27 -12.19
N PHE A 293 -3.02 4.57 -12.40
CA PHE A 293 -1.70 5.10 -12.05
C PHE A 293 -0.62 4.91 -13.13
N LEU A 294 -0.83 4.07 -14.15
CA LEU A 294 0.08 3.90 -15.29
C LEU A 294 -0.66 4.07 -16.62
N TRP A 295 0.02 4.65 -17.61
CA TRP A 295 -0.44 4.70 -19.00
C TRP A 295 -0.23 3.35 -19.71
N LEU A 296 -0.62 2.28 -19.05
CA LEU A 296 -0.45 0.91 -19.48
C LEU A 296 -1.72 0.14 -19.18
N ASN A 297 -2.15 -0.74 -20.08
CA ASN A 297 -3.20 -1.68 -19.73
C ASN A 297 -2.64 -2.89 -18.96
N ILE A 298 -3.51 -3.67 -18.36
CA ILE A 298 -3.10 -4.80 -17.52
C ILE A 298 -2.38 -5.89 -18.33
N ALA A 299 -2.78 -6.13 -19.57
CA ALA A 299 -2.15 -7.14 -20.41
C ALA A 299 -0.69 -6.78 -20.72
N ASP A 300 -0.43 -5.53 -21.10
CA ASP A 300 0.93 -5.03 -21.37
C ASP A 300 1.78 -5.03 -20.10
N TYR A 301 1.18 -4.67 -18.95
CA TYR A 301 1.87 -4.74 -17.65
C TYR A 301 2.31 -6.16 -17.32
N LEU A 302 1.41 -7.14 -17.43
CA LEU A 302 1.72 -8.54 -17.14
C LEU A 302 2.71 -9.13 -18.15
N LYS A 303 2.62 -8.73 -19.41
CA LYS A 303 3.60 -9.12 -20.44
C LYS A 303 4.99 -8.60 -20.10
N LEU A 304 5.11 -7.31 -19.75
CA LEU A 304 6.37 -6.71 -19.33
C LEU A 304 6.91 -7.39 -18.06
N LEU A 305 6.04 -7.68 -17.09
CA LEU A 305 6.39 -8.37 -15.84
C LEU A 305 6.95 -9.77 -16.13
N THR A 306 6.24 -10.57 -16.94
CA THR A 306 6.64 -11.91 -17.32
C THR A 306 7.94 -11.91 -18.13
N TRP A 307 8.09 -10.97 -19.08
CA TRP A 307 9.34 -10.84 -19.83
C TRP A 307 10.49 -10.49 -18.88
N THR A 308 10.31 -9.50 -17.99
CA THR A 308 11.33 -9.07 -17.03
C THR A 308 11.72 -10.22 -16.07
N SER A 309 10.76 -11.03 -15.62
CA SER A 309 11.01 -12.15 -14.72
C SER A 309 11.95 -13.22 -15.29
N ARG A 310 11.95 -13.37 -16.62
CA ARG A 310 12.78 -14.34 -17.33
C ARG A 310 14.19 -13.85 -17.62
N GLN A 311 14.46 -12.55 -17.45
CA GLN A 311 15.78 -11.98 -17.69
C GLN A 311 16.73 -12.32 -16.54
N ARG A 312 17.85 -12.94 -16.85
CA ARG A 312 18.89 -13.24 -15.85
C ARG A 312 19.76 -12.02 -15.60
N VAL A 313 19.94 -11.67 -14.34
CA VAL A 313 20.90 -10.62 -13.94
C VAL A 313 22.32 -11.13 -14.17
N GLY A 314 23.15 -10.34 -14.86
CA GLY A 314 24.56 -10.69 -15.11
C GLY A 314 24.77 -11.61 -16.31
N SER A 315 23.76 -11.85 -17.13
CA SER A 315 23.97 -12.46 -18.46
C SER A 315 24.86 -11.57 -19.32
N LEU A 316 25.83 -12.17 -20.01
CA LEU A 316 26.66 -11.47 -21.00
C LEU A 316 25.86 -11.11 -22.26
N GLU A 317 24.71 -11.74 -22.46
CA GLU A 317 23.85 -11.49 -23.60
C GLU A 317 22.93 -10.29 -23.34
N THR A 318 22.92 -9.36 -24.28
CA THR A 318 21.98 -8.22 -24.24
C THR A 318 20.56 -8.76 -24.48
N PRO A 319 19.60 -8.43 -23.58
CA PRO A 319 18.23 -8.90 -23.75
C PRO A 319 17.62 -8.44 -25.08
N ILE A 320 17.04 -9.37 -25.83
CA ILE A 320 16.25 -9.02 -27.02
C ILE A 320 14.91 -8.46 -26.52
N VAL A 321 14.67 -7.18 -26.78
CA VAL A 321 13.44 -6.49 -26.39
C VAL A 321 12.36 -6.79 -27.43
N PRO A 322 11.21 -7.38 -27.06
CA PRO A 322 10.08 -7.55 -27.95
C PRO A 322 9.58 -6.22 -28.50
N LYS A 323 9.19 -6.20 -29.79
CA LYS A 323 8.79 -4.94 -30.49
C LYS A 323 7.65 -4.19 -29.80
N ASP A 324 6.70 -4.90 -29.26
CA ASP A 324 5.55 -4.36 -28.53
C ASP A 324 5.94 -3.77 -27.16
N LEU A 325 6.94 -4.32 -26.48
CA LEU A 325 7.48 -3.72 -25.25
C LEU A 325 8.37 -2.50 -25.53
N GLN A 326 8.97 -2.39 -26.72
CA GLN A 326 9.78 -1.25 -27.11
C GLN A 326 8.99 0.07 -27.07
N GLN A 327 7.71 0.05 -27.40
CA GLN A 327 6.86 1.24 -27.33
C GLN A 327 6.70 1.75 -25.88
N ILE A 328 6.66 0.84 -24.90
CA ILE A 328 6.59 1.19 -23.49
C ILE A 328 7.88 1.90 -23.08
N PHE A 329 9.03 1.33 -23.43
CA PHE A 329 10.35 1.91 -23.10
C PHE A 329 10.56 3.27 -23.74
N ASN A 330 10.22 3.43 -25.02
CA ASN A 330 10.30 4.70 -25.73
C ASN A 330 9.47 5.77 -25.02
N ARG A 331 8.25 5.45 -24.58
CA ARG A 331 7.35 6.39 -23.91
C ARG A 331 7.89 6.85 -22.56
N VAL A 332 8.47 5.95 -21.77
CA VAL A 332 9.03 6.29 -20.45
C VAL A 332 10.49 6.75 -20.52
N GLY A 333 11.08 6.77 -21.71
CA GLY A 333 12.48 7.23 -21.94
C GLY A 333 13.53 6.30 -21.35
N ILE A 334 13.24 5.02 -21.18
CA ILE A 334 14.20 4.02 -20.67
C ILE A 334 14.81 3.24 -21.85
N ASP A 335 16.13 2.99 -21.79
CA ASP A 335 16.75 2.01 -22.70
C ASP A 335 16.27 0.60 -22.34
N GLY A 336 15.55 -0.05 -23.26
CA GLY A 336 15.01 -1.39 -23.04
C GLY A 336 16.09 -2.43 -22.70
N LYS A 337 17.31 -2.24 -23.16
CA LYS A 337 18.46 -3.11 -22.81
C LYS A 337 18.86 -2.97 -21.35
N MET A 338 18.70 -1.79 -20.78
CA MET A 338 19.02 -1.48 -19.38
C MET A 338 17.86 -1.77 -18.42
N TRP A 339 16.67 -2.02 -18.94
CA TRP A 339 15.46 -2.20 -18.15
C TRP A 339 15.59 -3.28 -17.09
N SER A 340 16.05 -4.46 -17.49
CA SER A 340 16.16 -5.60 -16.57
C SER A 340 17.15 -5.32 -15.45
N ASP A 341 18.31 -4.71 -15.77
CA ASP A 341 19.30 -4.32 -14.76
C ASP A 341 18.70 -3.26 -13.79
N LEU A 342 17.99 -2.27 -14.32
CA LEU A 342 17.32 -1.25 -13.52
C LEU A 342 16.30 -1.86 -12.51
N VAL A 343 15.48 -2.80 -12.96
CA VAL A 343 14.44 -3.42 -12.11
C VAL A 343 15.06 -4.39 -11.11
N TRP A 344 15.91 -5.33 -11.56
CA TRP A 344 16.52 -6.33 -10.67
C TRP A 344 17.48 -5.71 -9.65
N ASN A 345 18.18 -4.67 -10.04
CA ASN A 345 19.13 -3.94 -9.20
C ASN A 345 18.57 -2.60 -8.70
N PHE A 346 17.25 -2.46 -8.56
CA PHE A 346 16.58 -1.22 -8.13
C PHE A 346 17.24 -0.56 -6.92
N LYS A 347 17.70 -1.35 -5.94
CA LYS A 347 18.41 -0.84 -4.76
C LYS A 347 19.80 -0.26 -5.08
N LYS A 348 20.48 -0.76 -6.11
CA LYS A 348 21.77 -0.21 -6.56
C LYS A 348 21.57 1.21 -7.08
N TYR A 349 20.52 1.43 -7.84
CA TYR A 349 20.21 2.73 -8.46
C TYR A 349 19.58 3.72 -7.49
N PHE A 350 18.62 3.28 -6.68
CA PHE A 350 17.78 4.16 -5.87
C PHE A 350 17.89 3.92 -4.36
N GLY A 351 18.48 2.83 -3.90
CA GLY A 351 18.38 2.39 -2.51
C GLY A 351 19.00 3.30 -1.45
N ARG A 352 19.91 4.20 -1.86
CA ARG A 352 20.51 5.22 -0.99
C ARG A 352 19.80 6.57 -1.06
N GLY A 353 18.91 6.74 -2.07
CA GLY A 353 18.18 7.98 -2.32
C GLY A 353 16.84 8.07 -1.60
N SER A 354 16.37 9.29 -1.40
CA SER A 354 15.02 9.58 -0.91
C SER A 354 13.97 9.65 -2.03
N ALA A 355 14.41 9.48 -3.29
CA ALA A 355 13.56 9.54 -4.47
C ALA A 355 14.01 8.50 -5.51
N ALA A 356 13.08 8.08 -6.39
CA ALA A 356 13.32 7.24 -7.56
C ALA A 356 12.60 7.82 -8.77
N GLY A 357 13.27 7.83 -9.94
CA GLY A 357 12.77 8.37 -11.19
C GLY A 357 13.87 8.62 -12.21
N SER A 358 13.55 9.28 -13.32
CA SER A 358 14.52 9.69 -14.34
C SER A 358 15.52 10.71 -13.79
N PRO A 359 16.71 10.87 -14.41
CA PRO A 359 17.71 11.84 -13.99
C PRO A 359 17.17 13.26 -13.85
N ASN A 360 16.33 13.68 -14.81
CA ASN A 360 15.73 15.01 -14.82
C ASN A 360 14.70 15.20 -13.68
N SER A 361 13.85 14.21 -13.42
CA SER A 361 12.88 14.27 -12.34
C SER A 361 13.54 14.25 -10.96
N LEU A 362 14.62 13.48 -10.80
CA LEU A 362 15.42 13.47 -9.58
C LEU A 362 16.08 14.84 -9.33
N LYS A 363 16.62 15.49 -10.38
CA LYS A 363 17.18 16.84 -10.30
C LYS A 363 16.13 17.85 -9.86
N LYS A 364 14.94 17.82 -10.48
CA LYS A 364 13.80 18.70 -10.11
C LYS A 364 13.37 18.46 -8.65
N SER A 365 13.25 17.21 -8.25
CA SER A 365 12.87 16.83 -6.87
C SER A 365 13.92 17.28 -5.84
N ALA A 366 15.21 17.25 -6.18
CA ALA A 366 16.26 17.78 -5.31
C ALA A 366 16.16 19.29 -5.15
N ALA A 367 15.97 20.03 -6.27
CA ALA A 367 15.82 21.47 -6.26
C ALA A 367 14.60 21.92 -5.42
N GLN A 368 13.44 21.25 -5.57
CA GLN A 368 12.24 21.53 -4.77
C GLN A 368 12.46 21.36 -3.25
N ARG A 369 13.43 20.56 -2.87
CA ARG A 369 13.81 20.29 -1.46
C ARG A 369 15.06 21.07 -1.02
N ASN A 370 15.47 22.10 -1.77
CA ASN A 370 16.68 22.89 -1.52
C ASN A 370 17.95 22.04 -1.36
N ARG A 371 18.06 20.94 -2.13
CA ARG A 371 19.24 20.06 -2.16
C ARG A 371 20.05 20.28 -3.41
N LYS A 372 21.38 20.32 -3.27
CA LYS A 372 22.31 20.53 -4.39
C LYS A 372 22.33 19.36 -5.38
N PHE A 373 22.06 18.12 -4.93
CA PHE A 373 22.03 16.93 -5.79
C PHE A 373 21.04 15.88 -5.25
N ALA A 374 20.63 14.97 -6.14
CA ALA A 374 19.86 13.77 -5.79
C ALA A 374 20.73 12.52 -5.84
N HIS A 375 20.69 11.71 -4.80
CA HIS A 375 21.33 10.38 -4.85
C HIS A 375 20.71 9.53 -5.97
N GLY A 376 21.56 8.85 -6.72
CA GLY A 376 21.12 7.97 -7.82
C GLY A 376 21.05 8.67 -9.17
N GLN A 377 21.04 10.01 -9.25
CA GLN A 377 20.90 10.73 -10.52
C GLN A 377 21.93 10.28 -11.57
N ASN A 378 23.22 10.23 -11.22
CA ASN A 378 24.26 9.79 -12.12
C ASN A 378 24.21 8.27 -12.38
N ALA A 379 23.84 7.49 -11.36
CA ALA A 379 23.75 6.03 -11.49
C ALA A 379 22.69 5.60 -12.50
N VAL A 380 21.55 6.32 -12.55
CA VAL A 380 20.46 5.99 -13.47
C VAL A 380 20.61 6.62 -14.85
N ALA A 381 21.51 7.58 -15.03
CA ALA A 381 21.67 8.28 -16.30
C ALA A 381 21.90 7.32 -17.48
N GLY A 382 22.70 6.27 -17.29
CA GLY A 382 22.92 5.27 -18.32
C GLY A 382 21.74 4.32 -18.60
N CYS A 383 20.67 4.38 -17.80
CA CYS A 383 19.46 3.59 -18.03
C CYS A 383 18.42 4.33 -18.86
N PHE A 384 18.64 5.61 -19.13
CA PHE A 384 17.69 6.47 -19.87
C PHE A 384 18.28 6.88 -21.21
N VAL A 385 17.43 6.95 -22.23
CA VAL A 385 17.80 7.46 -23.54
C VAL A 385 18.09 8.96 -23.39
N ALA A 386 19.23 9.42 -23.92
CA ALA A 386 19.51 10.86 -23.98
C ALA A 386 18.44 11.54 -24.83
N LEU A 387 17.68 12.45 -24.19
CA LEU A 387 16.71 13.31 -24.87
C LEU A 387 17.43 14.44 -25.57
#